data_8a22a7c0ba52662d2c17dea7ba496833
#
_entry.id   8a22a7c0ba52662d2c17dea7ba496833
#
_cell.length_a   1.000
_cell.length_b   1.000
_cell.length_c   1.000
_cell.angle_alpha   90.00
_cell.angle_beta   90.00
_cell.angle_gamma   90.00
#
_symmetry.space_group_name_H-M   'P 1'
#
loop_
_entity.id
_entity.type
_entity.pdbx_description
1 polymer ?
#
loop_
_entity_poly.entity_id
_entity_poly.type
_entity_poly.pdbx_seq_one_letter_code
_entity_poly.pdbx_strand_id
1 'polypeptide(L)'
;MRKTLTTAVAALAVGSLALSGCGQKNQSGGDQNKGDKTTSASAPLAALNIKPRDQIKDGGTLRLTITMLPTGWNPMQVDNNTVDLNAIIWQFIGVNNFDITEDGTPKPNPNYIKSVKVDTKGGKQVVTLHLNRKAKWNSGRTIDYTDYQATWKSSNGENDKFLPSTTDGFNQISSVEKGDKDTDVVITYKTTYPDWTASWSNVLPKEGVSDPDTFNSGWKKPNPDWFAGPFVPTKVDQASNTLTVKRNDKWWGDKSKLDTVTFKAMEDAAKTKAFANKEIDVCLLYTSDA
;
A
#
# COMPACT_ATOMS: atom_id res chain seq x y z
N MET A 1 -66.52 11.19 -32.40
CA MET A 1 -66.95 9.78 -32.40
C MET A 1 -66.22 9.04 -31.28
N ARG A 2 -66.98 8.53 -30.32
CA ARG A 2 -66.56 7.77 -29.18
C ARG A 2 -66.04 6.39 -29.63
N LYS A 3 -64.96 5.89 -29.06
CA LYS A 3 -64.78 4.44 -28.78
C LYS A 3 -63.95 4.26 -27.52
N THR A 4 -64.51 3.43 -26.70
CA THR A 4 -64.34 3.10 -25.32
C THR A 4 -63.09 2.25 -25.03
N LEU A 5 -62.55 2.51 -23.85
CA LEU A 5 -61.55 1.66 -23.11
C LEU A 5 -62.08 0.27 -22.84
N THR A 6 -61.15 -0.69 -22.82
CA THR A 6 -61.33 -1.92 -22.03
C THR A 6 -60.04 -2.21 -21.27
N THR A 7 -60.18 -2.20 -19.95
CA THR A 7 -59.16 -2.48 -18.96
C THR A 7 -59.06 -4.00 -18.78
N ALA A 8 -57.83 -4.56 -18.87
CA ALA A 8 -57.55 -5.94 -18.43
C ALA A 8 -56.56 -5.91 -17.26
N VAL A 9 -57.03 -6.33 -16.11
CA VAL A 9 -56.27 -6.54 -14.90
C VAL A 9 -55.68 -7.97 -14.99
N ALA A 10 -54.36 -8.09 -14.97
CA ALA A 10 -53.65 -9.37 -14.80
C ALA A 10 -53.00 -9.38 -13.43
N ALA A 11 -53.49 -10.22 -12.53
CA ALA A 11 -52.90 -10.53 -11.24
C ALA A 11 -51.72 -11.48 -11.43
N LEU A 12 -50.51 -11.09 -11.00
CA LEU A 12 -49.35 -11.93 -10.95
C LEU A 12 -49.10 -12.39 -9.52
N ALA A 13 -49.21 -13.71 -9.34
CA ALA A 13 -48.94 -14.42 -8.11
C ALA A 13 -47.41 -14.43 -7.82
N VAL A 14 -47.07 -14.04 -6.60
CA VAL A 14 -45.71 -14.14 -6.06
C VAL A 14 -45.46 -15.58 -5.63
N GLY A 15 -44.60 -16.28 -6.35
CA GLY A 15 -44.10 -17.60 -5.97
C GLY A 15 -42.81 -17.48 -5.15
N SER A 16 -42.88 -17.75 -3.86
CA SER A 16 -41.72 -17.89 -2.95
C SER A 16 -41.01 -19.21 -3.19
N LEU A 17 -39.80 -19.14 -3.74
CA LEU A 17 -38.89 -20.29 -3.82
C LEU A 17 -38.11 -20.40 -2.51
N ALA A 18 -38.47 -21.36 -1.68
CA ALA A 18 -37.70 -21.82 -0.54
C ALA A 18 -36.59 -22.77 -1.04
N LEU A 19 -35.33 -22.37 -0.92
CA LEU A 19 -34.18 -23.25 -1.10
C LEU A 19 -34.02 -24.11 0.18
N SER A 20 -34.45 -25.35 0.12
CA SER A 20 -34.19 -26.35 1.13
C SER A 20 -32.80 -26.95 0.94
N GLY A 21 -31.85 -26.61 1.80
CA GLY A 21 -30.55 -27.29 1.88
C GLY A 21 -30.74 -28.67 2.54
N CYS A 22 -30.30 -29.72 1.87
CA CYS A 22 -30.23 -31.08 2.38
C CYS A 22 -29.16 -31.21 3.47
N GLY A 23 -29.56 -31.28 4.73
CA GLY A 23 -28.72 -31.75 5.83
C GLY A 23 -28.97 -33.24 6.06
N GLN A 24 -27.94 -34.05 5.92
CA GLN A 24 -27.98 -35.50 6.22
C GLN A 24 -27.93 -35.70 7.74
N LYS A 25 -29.03 -36.27 8.30
CA LYS A 25 -29.11 -36.71 9.68
C LYS A 25 -28.44 -38.08 9.83
N ASN A 26 -27.45 -38.18 10.73
CA ASN A 26 -27.19 -39.44 11.42
C ASN A 26 -27.52 -39.23 12.90
N GLN A 27 -28.45 -40.05 13.40
CA GLN A 27 -28.86 -40.16 14.81
C GLN A 27 -27.91 -41.08 15.56
N SER A 28 -27.44 -40.62 16.73
CA SER A 28 -27.40 -41.44 17.97
C SER A 28 -27.05 -40.56 19.16
N GLY A 29 -28.04 -40.48 20.07
CA GLY A 29 -27.96 -40.62 21.52
C GLY A 29 -27.10 -39.70 22.37
N GLY A 30 -27.75 -38.86 23.17
CA GLY A 30 -27.43 -38.69 24.59
C GLY A 30 -26.55 -37.52 25.02
N ASP A 31 -27.18 -36.64 25.76
CA ASP A 31 -26.74 -35.89 26.95
C ASP A 31 -26.08 -34.48 26.79
N GLN A 32 -26.86 -33.54 27.30
CA GLN A 32 -26.60 -32.34 28.14
C GLN A 32 -25.39 -31.44 27.93
N ASN A 33 -25.73 -30.25 27.43
CA ASN A 33 -25.42 -28.91 27.99
C ASN A 33 -23.98 -28.57 28.36
N LYS A 34 -23.28 -27.88 27.43
CA LYS A 34 -22.37 -26.78 27.74
C LYS A 34 -22.26 -25.86 26.51
N GLY A 35 -22.57 -24.57 26.70
CA GLY A 35 -22.45 -23.56 25.69
C GLY A 35 -21.02 -23.44 25.17
N ASP A 36 -20.79 -24.01 24.01
CA ASP A 36 -19.57 -23.86 23.26
C ASP A 36 -19.66 -22.53 22.51
N LYS A 37 -18.92 -21.54 22.98
CA LYS A 37 -18.56 -20.38 22.20
C LYS A 37 -17.68 -20.89 21.04
N THR A 38 -18.29 -21.24 19.93
CA THR A 38 -17.59 -21.40 18.67
C THR A 38 -17.02 -20.01 18.29
N THR A 39 -15.84 -19.71 18.79
CA THR A 39 -14.97 -18.76 18.11
C THR A 39 -14.70 -19.35 16.73
N SER A 40 -15.40 -18.83 15.72
CA SER A 40 -14.99 -19.02 14.33
C SER A 40 -13.57 -18.47 14.22
N ALA A 41 -12.57 -19.33 14.37
CA ALA A 41 -11.23 -19.01 13.93
C ALA A 41 -11.34 -18.81 12.41
N SER A 42 -11.40 -17.55 11.99
CA SER A 42 -11.26 -17.22 10.57
C SER A 42 -9.96 -17.87 10.11
N ALA A 43 -10.04 -18.72 9.09
CA ALA A 43 -8.85 -19.28 8.47
C ALA A 43 -7.93 -18.11 8.12
N PRO A 44 -6.61 -18.21 8.33
CA PRO A 44 -5.70 -17.14 7.99
C PRO A 44 -5.87 -16.81 6.51
N LEU A 45 -6.02 -15.51 6.20
CA LEU A 45 -6.22 -14.99 4.84
C LEU A 45 -5.08 -15.38 3.90
N ALA A 46 -3.89 -15.73 4.42
CA ALA A 46 -2.76 -16.24 3.68
C ALA A 46 -1.96 -17.24 4.52
N ALA A 47 -1.50 -18.33 3.89
CA ALA A 47 -0.53 -19.25 4.49
C ALA A 47 0.88 -18.67 4.30
N LEU A 48 1.37 -17.89 5.24
CA LEU A 48 2.70 -17.31 5.21
C LEU A 48 3.73 -18.34 5.71
N ASN A 49 4.75 -18.65 4.89
CA ASN A 49 5.88 -19.47 5.29
C ASN A 49 6.97 -18.61 5.98
N ILE A 50 6.61 -18.01 7.10
CA ILE A 50 7.53 -17.16 7.87
C ILE A 50 8.64 -18.01 8.45
N LYS A 51 9.90 -17.61 8.20
CA LYS A 51 11.08 -18.21 8.78
C LYS A 51 11.82 -17.21 9.65
N PRO A 52 12.42 -17.65 10.77
CA PRO A 52 13.36 -16.85 11.52
C PRO A 52 14.49 -16.32 10.61
N ARG A 53 14.90 -15.09 10.85
CA ARG A 53 15.86 -14.38 9.99
C ARG A 53 17.20 -15.13 9.81
N ASP A 54 17.67 -15.82 10.84
CA ASP A 54 18.88 -16.63 10.85
C ASP A 54 18.80 -17.87 9.94
N GLN A 55 17.58 -18.34 9.65
CA GLN A 55 17.34 -19.44 8.73
C GLN A 55 17.22 -18.98 7.26
N ILE A 56 17.19 -17.68 7.00
CA ILE A 56 17.13 -17.13 5.65
C ILE A 56 18.55 -16.93 5.13
N LYS A 57 18.84 -17.49 3.94
CA LYS A 57 20.14 -17.34 3.27
C LYS A 57 20.46 -15.87 3.00
N ASP A 58 21.73 -15.51 3.12
CA ASP A 58 22.26 -14.23 2.67
C ASP A 58 22.61 -14.27 1.18
N GLY A 59 22.42 -13.13 0.51
CA GLY A 59 22.79 -12.95 -0.88
C GLY A 59 21.72 -13.41 -1.87
N GLY A 60 22.09 -13.34 -3.13
CA GLY A 60 21.24 -13.77 -4.24
C GLY A 60 20.34 -12.67 -4.80
N THR A 61 19.63 -13.07 -5.85
CA THR A 61 18.70 -12.19 -6.60
C THR A 61 17.30 -12.77 -6.57
N LEU A 62 16.33 -11.94 -6.22
CA LEU A 62 14.90 -12.22 -6.39
C LEU A 62 14.44 -11.62 -7.71
N ARG A 63 13.79 -12.44 -8.56
CA ARG A 63 13.30 -12.05 -9.89
C ARG A 63 11.78 -12.00 -9.86
N LEU A 64 11.23 -10.80 -9.98
CA LEU A 64 9.80 -10.51 -9.96
C LEU A 64 9.35 -10.02 -11.33
N THR A 65 8.05 -9.95 -11.52
CA THR A 65 7.43 -9.37 -12.72
C THR A 65 6.69 -8.10 -12.40
N ILE A 66 6.65 -7.22 -13.38
CA ILE A 66 5.80 -6.03 -13.43
C ILE A 66 5.12 -5.98 -14.80
N THR A 67 4.07 -5.20 -14.93
CA THR A 67 3.35 -5.04 -16.20
C THR A 67 4.14 -4.16 -17.16
N MET A 68 4.72 -3.07 -16.64
CA MET A 68 5.51 -2.11 -17.42
C MET A 68 6.62 -1.48 -16.57
N LEU A 69 7.67 -1.01 -17.23
CA LEU A 69 8.68 -0.20 -16.54
C LEU A 69 8.07 1.14 -16.13
N PRO A 70 8.45 1.69 -14.96
CA PRO A 70 8.01 3.01 -14.54
C PRO A 70 8.40 4.10 -15.56
N THR A 71 7.44 4.93 -15.95
CA THR A 71 7.65 6.11 -16.80
C THR A 71 8.10 7.34 -16.00
N GLY A 72 7.79 7.33 -14.72
CA GLY A 72 8.23 8.28 -13.72
C GLY A 72 8.28 7.63 -12.34
N TRP A 73 8.86 8.31 -11.35
CA TRP A 73 9.20 7.75 -10.05
C TRP A 73 8.47 8.41 -8.87
N ASN A 74 7.60 9.39 -9.14
CA ASN A 74 6.71 9.96 -8.14
C ASN A 74 5.40 9.18 -8.10
N PRO A 75 5.16 8.31 -7.11
CA PRO A 75 3.95 7.49 -7.04
C PRO A 75 2.69 8.31 -6.73
N MET A 76 2.84 9.56 -6.31
CA MET A 76 1.72 10.45 -5.98
C MET A 76 1.28 11.31 -7.16
N GLN A 77 2.06 11.37 -8.25
CA GLN A 77 1.72 12.13 -9.46
C GLN A 77 0.79 11.31 -10.36
N VAL A 78 -0.20 11.97 -10.99
CA VAL A 78 -1.32 11.32 -11.71
C VAL A 78 -0.88 10.34 -12.81
N ASP A 79 0.15 10.67 -13.59
CA ASP A 79 0.61 9.82 -14.71
C ASP A 79 1.50 8.65 -14.26
N ASN A 80 2.01 8.69 -13.03
CA ASN A 80 2.96 7.71 -12.50
C ASN A 80 2.36 6.78 -11.45
N ASN A 81 1.13 7.02 -11.02
CA ASN A 81 0.46 6.21 -9.99
C ASN A 81 0.01 4.86 -10.55
N THR A 82 0.96 3.94 -10.70
CA THR A 82 0.69 2.57 -11.13
C THR A 82 0.82 1.59 -9.97
N VAL A 83 0.12 0.46 -10.04
CA VAL A 83 0.21 -0.60 -9.02
C VAL A 83 1.65 -1.09 -8.88
N ASP A 84 2.35 -1.28 -9.99
CA ASP A 84 3.73 -1.75 -10.01
C ASP A 84 4.69 -0.78 -9.34
N LEU A 85 4.61 0.52 -9.68
CA LEU A 85 5.46 1.53 -9.05
C LEU A 85 5.19 1.64 -7.55
N ASN A 86 3.92 1.67 -7.16
CA ASN A 86 3.53 1.73 -5.75
C ASN A 86 4.08 0.52 -4.97
N ALA A 87 4.00 -0.69 -5.53
CA ALA A 87 4.55 -1.89 -4.91
C ALA A 87 6.08 -1.81 -4.78
N ILE A 88 6.80 -1.33 -5.81
CA ILE A 88 8.26 -1.15 -5.79
C ILE A 88 8.65 -0.12 -4.72
N ILE A 89 8.00 1.04 -4.71
CA ILE A 89 8.27 2.11 -3.73
C ILE A 89 8.02 1.59 -2.33
N TRP A 90 6.83 1.06 -2.08
CA TRP A 90 6.40 0.65 -0.75
C TRP A 90 7.23 -0.51 -0.18
N GLN A 91 7.53 -1.53 -0.99
CA GLN A 91 8.18 -2.74 -0.48
C GLN A 91 9.70 -2.68 -0.49
N PHE A 92 10.32 -1.87 -1.37
CA PHE A 92 11.75 -1.97 -1.60
C PHE A 92 12.53 -0.67 -1.44
N ILE A 93 12.10 0.44 -2.03
CA ILE A 93 12.96 1.62 -2.19
C ILE A 93 12.51 2.86 -1.43
N GLY A 94 11.22 2.98 -1.14
CA GLY A 94 10.62 4.16 -0.51
C GLY A 94 10.47 4.04 1.00
N VAL A 95 9.83 5.05 1.58
CA VAL A 95 9.36 5.01 2.96
C VAL A 95 8.12 4.11 3.02
N ASN A 96 8.10 3.19 3.97
CA ASN A 96 6.94 2.37 4.30
C ASN A 96 6.57 2.61 5.77
N ASN A 97 5.63 3.52 5.99
CA ASN A 97 5.24 3.93 7.34
C ASN A 97 4.43 2.87 8.09
N PHE A 98 3.73 1.99 7.38
CA PHE A 98 2.83 1.00 7.99
C PHE A 98 2.99 -0.36 7.31
N ASP A 99 3.30 -1.38 8.10
CA ASP A 99 3.24 -2.77 7.66
C ASP A 99 1.78 -3.25 7.79
N ILE A 100 1.31 -4.01 6.81
CA ILE A 100 -0.03 -4.60 6.85
C ILE A 100 0.08 -6.01 7.41
N THR A 101 -0.65 -6.27 8.49
CA THR A 101 -0.72 -7.60 9.11
C THR A 101 -1.60 -8.57 8.30
N GLU A 102 -1.57 -9.86 8.64
CA GLU A 102 -2.34 -10.89 7.95
C GLU A 102 -3.86 -10.65 7.95
N ASP A 103 -4.37 -9.93 8.96
CA ASP A 103 -5.77 -9.52 9.07
C ASP A 103 -6.09 -8.18 8.39
N GLY A 104 -5.12 -7.62 7.64
CA GLY A 104 -5.28 -6.35 6.93
C GLY A 104 -5.08 -5.10 7.81
N THR A 105 -4.71 -5.25 9.08
CA THR A 105 -4.54 -4.12 10.00
C THR A 105 -3.21 -3.40 9.75
N PRO A 106 -3.19 -2.06 9.51
CA PRO A 106 -1.95 -1.30 9.40
C PRO A 106 -1.30 -1.15 10.78
N LYS A 107 -0.02 -1.50 10.88
CA LYS A 107 0.82 -1.30 12.07
C LYS A 107 1.99 -0.40 11.74
N PRO A 108 2.36 0.56 12.63
CA PRO A 108 3.53 1.40 12.41
C PRO A 108 4.78 0.55 12.17
N ASN A 109 5.48 0.82 11.07
CA ASN A 109 6.78 0.20 10.80
C ASN A 109 7.85 0.85 11.68
N PRO A 110 8.48 0.11 12.60
CA PRO A 110 9.40 0.67 13.60
C PRO A 110 10.68 1.25 12.99
N ASN A 111 10.97 0.94 11.74
CA ASN A 111 12.08 1.57 11.02
C ASN A 111 11.80 3.05 10.75
N TYR A 112 10.55 3.45 10.52
CA TYR A 112 10.17 4.83 10.21
C TYR A 112 9.41 5.51 11.36
N ILE A 113 8.47 4.81 12.01
CA ILE A 113 7.61 5.35 13.07
C ILE A 113 7.80 4.54 14.36
N LYS A 114 8.21 5.22 15.43
CA LYS A 114 8.41 4.59 16.75
C LYS A 114 7.11 4.42 17.51
N SER A 115 6.24 5.39 17.42
CA SER A 115 4.92 5.35 18.06
C SER A 115 3.96 6.31 17.39
N VAL A 116 2.69 6.03 17.57
CA VAL A 116 1.57 6.85 17.09
C VAL A 116 0.66 7.16 18.27
N LYS A 117 0.18 8.39 18.33
CA LYS A 117 -0.87 8.81 19.25
C LYS A 117 -2.02 9.40 18.44
N VAL A 118 -3.24 8.95 18.69
CA VAL A 118 -4.45 9.50 18.08
C VAL A 118 -5.32 10.07 19.20
N ASP A 119 -5.59 11.36 19.12
CA ASP A 119 -6.43 12.11 20.07
C ASP A 119 -7.61 12.75 19.34
N THR A 120 -8.62 13.14 20.11
CA THR A 120 -9.68 14.04 19.65
C THR A 120 -9.63 15.33 20.47
N LYS A 121 -9.45 16.46 19.79
CA LYS A 121 -9.39 17.79 20.41
C LYS A 121 -10.38 18.71 19.71
N GLY A 122 -11.37 19.21 20.46
CA GLY A 122 -12.38 20.13 19.90
C GLY A 122 -13.15 19.56 18.70
N GLY A 123 -13.46 18.27 18.72
CA GLY A 123 -14.14 17.57 17.62
C GLY A 123 -13.27 17.22 16.41
N LYS A 124 -11.98 17.54 16.47
CA LYS A 124 -10.99 17.24 15.41
C LYS A 124 -10.11 16.08 15.81
N GLN A 125 -9.81 15.19 14.88
CA GLN A 125 -8.81 14.14 15.08
C GLN A 125 -7.41 14.76 14.97
N VAL A 126 -6.54 14.42 15.92
CA VAL A 126 -5.13 14.80 15.93
C VAL A 126 -4.29 13.54 16.00
N VAL A 127 -3.49 13.31 14.99
CA VAL A 127 -2.54 12.19 14.92
C VAL A 127 -1.14 12.73 15.13
N THR A 128 -0.44 12.19 16.12
CA THR A 128 0.98 12.50 16.36
C THR A 128 1.81 11.27 16.02
N LEU A 129 2.71 11.42 15.04
CA LEU A 129 3.69 10.42 14.68
C LEU A 129 5.02 10.76 15.31
N HIS A 130 5.58 9.85 16.09
CA HIS A 130 6.95 9.96 16.59
C HIS A 130 7.87 9.15 15.68
N LEU A 131 8.62 9.84 14.83
CA LEU A 131 9.47 9.21 13.82
C LEU A 131 10.73 8.59 14.45
N ASN A 132 11.26 7.59 13.76
CA ASN A 132 12.54 7.00 14.12
C ASN A 132 13.68 7.96 13.74
N ARG A 133 14.41 8.47 14.71
CA ARG A 133 15.54 9.39 14.49
C ARG A 133 16.69 8.81 13.64
N LYS A 134 16.72 7.48 13.46
CA LYS A 134 17.68 6.84 12.56
C LYS A 134 17.22 6.89 11.09
N ALA A 135 15.92 7.15 10.85
CA ALA A 135 15.36 7.18 9.51
C ALA A 135 15.92 8.36 8.72
N LYS A 136 16.52 8.07 7.58
CA LYS A 136 17.20 9.04 6.72
C LYS A 136 16.88 8.78 5.25
N TRP A 137 16.77 9.82 4.50
CA TRP A 137 16.90 9.75 3.05
C TRP A 137 18.32 9.31 2.67
N ASN A 138 18.50 8.74 1.49
CA ASN A 138 19.83 8.34 1.00
C ASN A 138 20.77 9.54 0.82
N SER A 139 20.26 10.76 0.74
CA SER A 139 21.04 12.00 0.84
C SER A 139 21.76 12.17 2.17
N GLY A 140 21.38 11.39 3.21
CA GLY A 140 21.87 11.51 4.57
C GLY A 140 21.01 12.40 5.49
N ARG A 141 20.05 13.14 4.92
CA ARG A 141 19.11 14.00 5.67
C ARG A 141 18.12 13.12 6.47
N THR A 142 17.84 13.50 7.71
CA THR A 142 16.83 12.84 8.54
C THR A 142 15.44 13.07 7.94
N ILE A 143 14.60 12.04 7.98
CA ILE A 143 13.18 12.16 7.66
C ILE A 143 12.51 12.89 8.83
N ASP A 144 11.83 13.99 8.54
CA ASP A 144 11.23 14.87 9.55
C ASP A 144 9.84 15.38 9.13
N TYR A 145 9.23 16.20 9.99
CA TYR A 145 7.88 16.75 9.74
C TYR A 145 7.79 17.55 8.43
N THR A 146 8.89 18.12 7.93
CA THR A 146 8.86 18.91 6.70
C THR A 146 8.59 18.07 5.45
N ASP A 147 8.98 16.78 5.47
CA ASP A 147 8.65 15.83 4.41
C ASP A 147 7.15 15.52 4.38
N TYR A 148 6.57 15.30 5.56
CA TYR A 148 5.13 15.06 5.71
C TYR A 148 4.33 16.29 5.31
N GLN A 149 4.77 17.49 5.73
CA GLN A 149 4.12 18.75 5.38
C GLN A 149 4.18 19.01 3.87
N ALA A 150 5.33 18.77 3.23
CA ALA A 150 5.50 18.96 1.80
C ALA A 150 4.66 17.94 1.00
N THR A 151 4.64 16.66 1.42
CA THR A 151 3.79 15.63 0.83
C THR A 151 2.30 16.00 0.92
N TRP A 152 1.84 16.49 2.07
CA TRP A 152 0.47 16.98 2.24
C TRP A 152 0.17 18.17 1.32
N LYS A 153 1.02 19.19 1.31
CA LYS A 153 0.78 20.40 0.50
C LYS A 153 0.75 20.13 -1.01
N SER A 154 1.55 19.17 -1.47
CA SER A 154 1.56 18.78 -2.89
C SER A 154 0.35 17.91 -3.29
N SER A 155 -0.38 17.35 -2.31
CA SER A 155 -1.44 16.37 -2.57
C SER A 155 -2.81 16.76 -2.01
N ASN A 156 -2.96 17.90 -1.30
CA ASN A 156 -4.22 18.30 -0.67
C ASN A 156 -5.24 18.98 -1.60
N GLY A 157 -4.83 19.32 -2.83
CA GLY A 157 -5.68 19.96 -3.84
C GLY A 157 -5.87 21.47 -3.67
N GLU A 158 -5.17 22.12 -2.73
CA GLU A 158 -5.28 23.58 -2.53
C GLU A 158 -4.48 24.40 -3.55
N ASN A 159 -3.45 23.80 -4.14
CA ASN A 159 -2.65 24.41 -5.20
C ASN A 159 -2.81 23.60 -6.49
N ASP A 160 -3.52 24.16 -7.46
CA ASP A 160 -3.87 23.55 -8.75
C ASP A 160 -2.68 23.32 -9.70
N LYS A 161 -1.51 23.86 -9.37
CA LYS A 161 -0.27 23.60 -10.10
C LYS A 161 0.30 22.21 -9.86
N PHE A 162 -0.01 21.59 -8.71
CA PHE A 162 0.31 20.19 -8.47
C PHE A 162 -0.72 19.28 -9.15
N LEU A 163 -0.26 18.18 -9.73
CA LEU A 163 -1.10 17.19 -10.40
C LEU A 163 -1.05 15.85 -9.64
N PRO A 164 -1.61 15.79 -8.42
CA PRO A 164 -1.63 14.55 -7.66
C PRO A 164 -2.61 13.55 -8.27
N SER A 165 -2.35 12.26 -8.09
CA SER A 165 -3.22 11.17 -8.54
C SER A 165 -4.56 11.14 -7.78
N THR A 166 -4.55 11.59 -6.53
CA THR A 166 -5.72 11.76 -5.68
C THR A 166 -5.44 12.80 -4.61
N THR A 167 -6.49 13.45 -4.14
CA THR A 167 -6.45 14.32 -2.96
C THR A 167 -7.10 13.66 -1.73
N ASP A 168 -7.60 12.43 -1.88
CA ASP A 168 -8.34 11.74 -0.83
C ASP A 168 -7.50 11.57 0.44
N GLY A 169 -8.14 11.85 1.56
CA GLY A 169 -7.50 11.86 2.86
C GLY A 169 -6.65 13.09 3.12
N PHE A 170 -5.85 13.56 2.17
CA PHE A 170 -5.05 14.78 2.30
C PHE A 170 -5.92 16.04 2.36
N ASN A 171 -7.01 16.07 1.60
CA ASN A 171 -8.01 17.15 1.65
C ASN A 171 -8.81 17.22 2.97
N GLN A 172 -8.77 16.16 3.79
CA GLN A 172 -9.37 16.11 5.13
C GLN A 172 -8.46 16.69 6.22
N ILE A 173 -7.21 17.00 5.89
CA ILE A 173 -6.22 17.53 6.83
C ILE A 173 -6.32 19.06 6.88
N SER A 174 -6.32 19.63 8.07
CA SER A 174 -6.28 21.09 8.30
C SER A 174 -4.88 21.63 8.54
N SER A 175 -3.97 20.81 9.12
CA SER A 175 -2.56 21.18 9.28
C SER A 175 -1.66 19.97 9.45
N VAL A 176 -0.40 20.11 9.03
CA VAL A 176 0.72 19.20 9.32
C VAL A 176 1.84 20.07 9.89
N GLU A 177 2.16 19.89 11.16
CA GLU A 177 3.05 20.76 11.91
C GLU A 177 4.11 19.96 12.67
N LYS A 178 5.14 20.67 13.10
CA LYS A 178 6.14 20.14 14.01
C LYS A 178 5.53 19.97 15.40
N GLY A 179 5.83 18.83 16.06
CA GLY A 179 5.60 18.66 17.48
C GLY A 179 6.77 19.21 18.32
N ASP A 180 7.11 18.53 19.41
CA ASP A 180 8.21 18.96 20.30
C ASP A 180 9.57 18.90 19.60
N LYS A 181 9.73 18.02 18.63
CA LYS A 181 10.96 17.80 17.86
C LYS A 181 10.65 17.76 16.37
N ASP A 182 11.66 17.96 15.54
CA ASP A 182 11.52 17.86 14.08
C ASP A 182 11.06 16.45 13.63
N THR A 183 11.33 15.42 14.43
CA THR A 183 10.86 14.05 14.22
C THR A 183 9.48 13.75 14.81
N ASP A 184 8.77 14.74 15.33
CA ASP A 184 7.41 14.61 15.81
C ASP A 184 6.49 15.36 14.83
N VAL A 185 5.63 14.60 14.15
CA VAL A 185 4.68 15.12 13.14
C VAL A 185 3.30 15.19 13.76
N VAL A 186 2.72 16.37 13.83
CA VAL A 186 1.35 16.59 14.33
C VAL A 186 0.43 16.86 13.15
N ILE A 187 -0.49 15.96 12.90
CA ILE A 187 -1.45 16.00 11.80
C ILE A 187 -2.83 16.27 12.39
N THR A 188 -3.42 17.41 12.06
CA THR A 188 -4.78 17.76 12.48
C THR A 188 -5.75 17.60 11.33
N TYR A 189 -6.75 16.75 11.52
CA TYR A 189 -7.83 16.56 10.56
C TYR A 189 -8.98 17.55 10.82
N LYS A 190 -9.73 17.89 9.78
CA LYS A 190 -10.91 18.78 9.87
C LYS A 190 -12.00 18.18 10.76
N THR A 191 -12.15 16.84 10.67
CA THR A 191 -13.08 16.02 11.47
C THR A 191 -12.41 14.70 11.83
N THR A 192 -13.14 13.72 12.37
CA THR A 192 -12.64 12.34 12.51
C THR A 192 -12.51 11.69 11.14
N TYR A 193 -11.33 11.11 10.87
CA TYR A 193 -11.03 10.39 9.63
C TYR A 193 -10.41 9.03 9.95
N PRO A 194 -11.19 7.94 9.94
CA PRO A 194 -10.73 6.61 10.36
C PRO A 194 -9.58 6.07 9.51
N ASP A 195 -9.61 6.28 8.18
CA ASP A 195 -8.64 5.73 7.22
C ASP A 195 -7.36 6.57 7.10
N TRP A 196 -7.02 7.33 8.12
CA TRP A 196 -5.88 8.24 8.11
C TRP A 196 -4.54 7.55 7.76
N THR A 197 -4.37 6.26 8.09
CA THR A 197 -3.15 5.50 7.79
C THR A 197 -2.91 5.33 6.30
N ALA A 198 -3.97 5.23 5.49
CA ALA A 198 -3.87 5.06 4.05
C ALA A 198 -3.16 6.26 3.38
N SER A 199 -3.50 7.49 3.78
CA SER A 199 -2.85 8.71 3.26
C SER A 199 -1.36 8.78 3.58
N TRP A 200 -0.94 8.17 4.68
CA TRP A 200 0.44 8.21 5.18
C TRP A 200 1.20 6.89 5.04
N SER A 201 0.72 5.97 4.21
CA SER A 201 1.44 4.72 3.91
C SER A 201 2.84 5.00 3.36
N ASN A 202 2.98 6.09 2.58
CA ASN A 202 4.23 6.57 2.03
C ASN A 202 4.38 8.07 2.28
N VAL A 203 5.61 8.57 2.29
CA VAL A 203 5.96 9.98 2.32
C VAL A 203 7.14 10.22 1.39
N LEU A 204 7.20 11.38 0.77
CA LEU A 204 8.23 11.75 -0.20
C LEU A 204 9.13 12.85 0.37
N PRO A 205 10.40 12.95 -0.09
CA PRO A 205 11.31 13.98 0.37
C PRO A 205 10.83 15.35 -0.09
N LYS A 206 10.89 16.33 0.79
CA LYS A 206 10.48 17.70 0.46
C LYS A 206 11.17 18.27 -0.78
N GLU A 207 12.42 17.89 -1.03
CA GLU A 207 13.18 18.29 -2.21
C GLU A 207 12.53 17.82 -3.51
N GLY A 208 11.79 16.72 -3.46
CA GLY A 208 11.10 16.13 -4.61
C GLY A 208 9.67 16.62 -4.81
N VAL A 209 9.04 17.25 -3.79
CA VAL A 209 7.60 17.52 -3.82
C VAL A 209 7.18 18.92 -3.40
N SER A 210 8.10 19.80 -2.96
CA SER A 210 7.74 21.17 -2.54
C SER A 210 7.48 22.12 -3.70
N ASP A 211 8.02 21.81 -4.86
CA ASP A 211 7.89 22.62 -6.08
C ASP A 211 7.01 21.87 -7.10
N PRO A 212 5.99 22.54 -7.71
CA PRO A 212 5.10 21.90 -8.68
C PRO A 212 5.80 21.30 -9.90
N ASP A 213 6.80 21.98 -10.47
CA ASP A 213 7.52 21.47 -11.64
C ASP A 213 8.30 20.22 -11.30
N THR A 214 8.94 20.21 -10.12
CA THR A 214 9.65 19.05 -9.60
C THR A 214 8.68 17.90 -9.31
N PHE A 215 7.55 18.18 -8.64
CA PHE A 215 6.52 17.17 -8.35
C PHE A 215 5.98 16.52 -9.63
N ASN A 216 5.61 17.34 -10.62
CA ASN A 216 4.97 16.89 -11.85
C ASN A 216 5.94 16.24 -12.85
N SER A 217 7.19 16.71 -12.92
CA SER A 217 8.11 16.39 -14.02
C SER A 217 9.54 16.02 -13.60
N GLY A 218 9.93 16.30 -12.35
CA GLY A 218 11.31 16.08 -11.87
C GLY A 218 11.66 14.61 -11.63
N TRP A 219 10.67 13.73 -11.61
CA TRP A 219 10.82 12.30 -11.29
C TRP A 219 10.90 11.38 -12.52
N LYS A 220 11.25 11.90 -13.71
CA LYS A 220 11.41 11.10 -14.95
C LYS A 220 12.49 10.03 -14.86
N LYS A 221 13.49 10.25 -13.99
CA LYS A 221 14.52 9.27 -13.66
C LYS A 221 14.55 9.07 -12.15
N PRO A 222 14.92 7.88 -11.67
CA PRO A 222 15.08 7.68 -10.24
C PRO A 222 16.23 8.53 -9.72
N ASN A 223 15.96 9.35 -8.71
CA ASN A 223 16.99 10.04 -7.96
C ASN A 223 17.29 9.20 -6.69
N PRO A 224 18.44 8.51 -6.60
CA PRO A 224 18.75 7.65 -5.47
C PRO A 224 18.67 8.37 -4.11
N ASP A 225 18.95 9.66 -4.05
CA ASP A 225 18.92 10.44 -2.80
C ASP A 225 17.51 10.69 -2.27
N TRP A 226 16.49 10.50 -3.09
CA TRP A 226 15.07 10.68 -2.74
C TRP A 226 14.40 9.40 -2.23
N PHE A 227 15.15 8.33 -2.08
CA PHE A 227 14.65 7.08 -1.53
C PHE A 227 15.22 6.83 -0.13
N ALA A 228 14.52 5.97 0.60
CA ALA A 228 14.84 5.70 2.00
C ALA A 228 14.49 4.25 2.39
N GLY A 229 14.46 3.34 1.44
CA GLY A 229 14.14 1.93 1.65
C GLY A 229 15.36 1.03 1.78
N PRO A 230 15.15 -0.26 2.06
CA PRO A 230 16.22 -1.26 2.19
C PRO A 230 16.92 -1.59 0.87
N PHE A 231 16.38 -1.14 -0.26
CA PHE A 231 16.98 -1.24 -1.58
C PHE A 231 17.02 0.13 -2.26
N VAL A 232 17.84 0.26 -3.30
CA VAL A 232 17.96 1.48 -4.11
C VAL A 232 17.98 1.10 -5.60
N PRO A 233 17.28 1.84 -6.48
CA PRO A 233 17.31 1.59 -7.93
C PRO A 233 18.70 1.87 -8.48
N THR A 234 19.23 0.93 -9.28
CA THR A 234 20.57 1.03 -9.85
C THR A 234 20.58 0.97 -11.36
N LYS A 235 19.61 0.33 -11.99
CA LYS A 235 19.53 0.21 -13.45
C LYS A 235 18.09 0.09 -13.92
N VAL A 236 17.74 0.89 -14.92
CA VAL A 236 16.54 0.70 -15.74
C VAL A 236 17.03 0.38 -17.15
N ASP A 237 16.76 -0.82 -17.63
CA ASP A 237 17.20 -1.31 -18.92
C ASP A 237 16.00 -1.48 -19.83
N GLN A 238 15.80 -0.53 -20.74
CA GLN A 238 14.69 -0.52 -21.68
C GLN A 238 14.80 -1.65 -22.72
N ALA A 239 16.01 -2.05 -23.10
CA ALA A 239 16.21 -3.08 -24.10
C ALA A 239 15.81 -4.48 -23.59
N SER A 240 16.07 -4.76 -22.32
CA SER A 240 15.68 -6.02 -21.66
C SER A 240 14.37 -5.93 -20.87
N ASN A 241 13.71 -4.77 -20.87
CA ASN A 241 12.53 -4.47 -20.07
C ASN A 241 12.72 -4.81 -18.57
N THR A 242 13.86 -4.40 -18.00
CA THR A 242 14.23 -4.80 -16.64
C THR A 242 14.60 -3.59 -15.77
N LEU A 243 14.04 -3.56 -14.57
CA LEU A 243 14.46 -2.68 -13.48
C LEU A 243 15.26 -3.51 -12.47
N THR A 244 16.41 -2.98 -12.03
CA THR A 244 17.22 -3.60 -10.99
C THR A 244 17.34 -2.66 -9.79
N VAL A 245 17.02 -3.19 -8.61
CA VAL A 245 17.30 -2.54 -7.33
C VAL A 245 18.31 -3.38 -6.57
N LYS A 246 19.25 -2.74 -5.87
CA LYS A 246 20.27 -3.40 -5.05
C LYS A 246 20.07 -3.06 -3.60
N ARG A 247 20.60 -3.91 -2.73
CA ARG A 247 20.68 -3.65 -1.30
C ARG A 247 21.25 -2.25 -1.05
N ASN A 248 20.59 -1.52 -0.16
CA ASN A 248 20.97 -0.16 0.19
C ASN A 248 21.94 -0.18 1.39
N ASP A 249 23.20 0.18 1.15
CA ASP A 249 24.21 0.23 2.21
C ASP A 249 23.99 1.41 3.20
N LYS A 250 23.16 2.39 2.82
CA LYS A 250 22.75 3.51 3.69
C LYS A 250 21.55 3.18 4.57
N TRP A 251 20.95 2.00 4.40
CA TRP A 251 19.80 1.55 5.18
C TRP A 251 20.16 1.38 6.66
N TRP A 252 19.40 2.01 7.55
CA TRP A 252 19.63 2.02 9.01
C TRP A 252 18.95 0.87 9.76
N GLY A 253 18.04 0.15 9.14
CA GLY A 253 17.39 -1.02 9.70
C GLY A 253 18.20 -2.29 9.52
N ASP A 254 17.56 -3.44 9.72
CA ASP A 254 18.17 -4.72 9.50
C ASP A 254 18.60 -4.89 8.05
N LYS A 255 19.88 -5.26 7.84
CA LYS A 255 20.43 -5.45 6.50
C LYS A 255 19.59 -6.45 5.70
N SER A 256 19.13 -6.08 4.52
CA SER A 256 18.36 -6.97 3.64
C SER A 256 19.13 -8.26 3.36
N LYS A 257 18.45 -9.41 3.38
CA LYS A 257 19.09 -10.70 3.10
C LYS A 257 19.46 -10.83 1.62
N LEU A 258 18.61 -10.33 0.71
CA LEU A 258 18.90 -10.33 -0.72
C LEU A 258 19.92 -9.26 -1.08
N ASP A 259 20.77 -9.53 -2.08
CA ASP A 259 21.67 -8.54 -2.70
C ASP A 259 20.94 -7.68 -3.72
N THR A 260 20.04 -8.31 -4.49
CA THR A 260 19.41 -7.69 -5.65
C THR A 260 17.96 -8.15 -5.78
N VAL A 261 17.13 -7.26 -6.27
CA VAL A 261 15.80 -7.61 -6.81
C VAL A 261 15.72 -7.07 -8.24
N THR A 262 15.26 -7.91 -9.16
CA THR A 262 15.01 -7.52 -10.55
C THR A 262 13.53 -7.62 -10.84
N PHE A 263 13.01 -6.63 -11.53
CA PHE A 263 11.64 -6.59 -12.01
C PHE A 263 11.67 -6.64 -13.52
N LYS A 264 11.10 -7.71 -14.11
CA LYS A 264 10.99 -7.86 -15.56
C LYS A 264 9.59 -7.50 -16.01
N ALA A 265 9.49 -6.49 -16.87
CA ALA A 265 8.21 -6.12 -17.45
C ALA A 265 7.80 -7.17 -18.50
N MET A 266 6.61 -7.73 -18.34
CA MET A 266 6.04 -8.72 -19.27
C MET A 266 4.53 -8.83 -19.15
N GLU A 267 3.89 -9.22 -20.25
CA GLU A 267 2.47 -9.49 -20.32
C GLU A 267 2.08 -10.71 -19.46
N ASP A 268 0.87 -10.71 -18.91
CA ASP A 268 0.37 -11.77 -18.02
C ASP A 268 0.44 -13.16 -18.65
N ALA A 269 0.09 -13.27 -19.93
CA ALA A 269 0.16 -14.54 -20.67
C ALA A 269 1.57 -15.16 -20.72
N ALA A 270 2.63 -14.35 -20.60
CA ALA A 270 4.01 -14.82 -20.61
C ALA A 270 4.51 -15.28 -19.23
N LYS A 271 3.88 -14.82 -18.13
CA LYS A 271 4.38 -15.05 -16.76
C LYS A 271 4.45 -16.53 -16.39
N THR A 272 3.44 -17.33 -16.74
CA THR A 272 3.42 -18.77 -16.42
C THR A 272 4.58 -19.50 -17.11
N LYS A 273 4.85 -19.20 -18.39
CA LYS A 273 5.97 -19.79 -19.13
C LYS A 273 7.32 -19.35 -18.55
N ALA A 274 7.47 -18.08 -18.23
CA ALA A 274 8.68 -17.53 -17.62
C ALA A 274 8.97 -18.17 -16.25
N PHE A 275 7.92 -18.43 -15.44
CA PHE A 275 8.06 -19.15 -14.18
C PHE A 275 8.50 -20.62 -14.41
N ALA A 276 7.84 -21.34 -15.31
CA ALA A 276 8.21 -22.72 -15.66
C ALA A 276 9.66 -22.81 -16.16
N ASN A 277 10.12 -21.83 -16.93
CA ASN A 277 11.49 -21.74 -17.45
C ASN A 277 12.50 -21.21 -16.39
N LYS A 278 12.07 -20.92 -15.16
CA LYS A 278 12.90 -20.34 -14.10
C LYS A 278 13.51 -18.98 -14.47
N GLU A 279 12.84 -18.20 -15.29
CA GLU A 279 13.23 -16.82 -15.61
C GLU A 279 12.81 -15.84 -14.52
N ILE A 280 11.78 -16.20 -13.76
CA ILE A 280 11.24 -15.46 -12.60
C ILE A 280 11.07 -16.43 -11.42
N ASP A 281 11.09 -15.89 -10.20
CA ASP A 281 11.01 -16.68 -8.98
C ASP A 281 9.60 -16.71 -8.37
N VAL A 282 8.76 -15.74 -8.73
CA VAL A 282 7.37 -15.63 -8.26
C VAL A 282 6.48 -15.29 -9.43
N CYS A 283 5.38 -16.02 -9.56
CA CYS A 283 4.32 -15.73 -10.53
C CYS A 283 3.07 -15.33 -9.78
N LEU A 284 2.69 -14.06 -9.88
CA LEU A 284 1.39 -13.57 -9.42
C LEU A 284 0.41 -13.72 -10.58
N LEU A 285 -0.48 -14.70 -10.50
CA LEU A 285 -1.58 -14.86 -11.43
C LEU A 285 -2.80 -14.16 -10.82
N TYR A 286 -3.26 -13.12 -11.48
CA TYR A 286 -4.60 -12.63 -11.26
C TYR A 286 -5.56 -13.57 -11.96
N THR A 287 -6.24 -14.43 -11.22
CA THR A 287 -7.38 -15.16 -11.78
C THR A 287 -8.51 -14.17 -11.92
N SER A 288 -8.68 -13.59 -13.12
CA SER A 288 -9.95 -13.02 -13.48
C SER A 288 -10.90 -14.19 -13.66
N ASP A 289 -11.89 -14.24 -12.81
CA ASP A 289 -13.11 -15.02 -12.93
C ASP A 289 -12.98 -16.55 -12.87
N ALA A 290 -13.25 -17.07 -11.70
CA ALA A 290 -13.97 -18.33 -11.59
C ALA A 290 -15.47 -18.03 -11.48
#